data_aa36f0e1834ef05adde0decfad7832ee
#
_entry.id   aa36f0e1834ef05adde0decfad7832ee
#
_cell.length_a   1.000
_cell.length_b   1.000
_cell.length_c   1.000
_cell.angle_alpha   90.00
_cell.angle_beta   90.00
_cell.angle_gamma   90.00
#
_symmetry.space_group_name_H-M   'P 1'
#
loop_
_entity.id
_entity.type
_entity.pdbx_description
1 polymer ?
#
loop_
_entity_poly.entity_id
_entity_poly.type
_entity_poly.pdbx_seq_one_letter_code
_entity_poly.pdbx_strand_id
1 'polypeptide(L)'
;MIRRIGLPFLLPGVALAQDASRMEQVVDSYVSAKTFMGSVLVARGDEVLLSKGYGSASLEWNIPNSPTTEFRLGSVTKQFTAASILLLEERGKLKTDDPVKKFVPDAPAAWDKITIFHLLTHTSGIPNFTSFPDYQSQEPFPATPEKLVARFRDKPLDFQPGEKWSYSNSGYVLLGYVLEKVSGESYEKFVQENIFGPLGMKDSGYDSNSAIIPRRASGYVRSKNGPVNAGFIHMSIPFSAGALYSTTEDLLRWEQGLFGGKVLSAASLTKMTTPFKDDYACGLSVHTVKGHKVIDHGGGIEGFNTFLAYYPEDKLTVVALGNLNGDAPGQIVTRLAAIAHGEKVGLPSERKEITVAPKILEQYVGTYELAPKMNMMITVDGGQLISQVSGQGKVPLFAESETTFFPKVVDAEIEFGKDDKGAVTYLVLHQGGRDMKAPRTSNKVTEHKEIAVSSKVLAQYAGTYELRPGFDMVITVEGGQLISQATGQGKLPLFAESETKFFPKLIDAEIEFVKDDKSAVTNLVLHQGRMEIKAPRK
;
A
#
# COMPACT_ATOMS: atom_id res chain seq x y z
N MET A 1 -3.61 16.33 60.30
CA MET A 1 -2.54 15.59 59.63
C MET A 1 -3.00 15.26 58.22
N ILE A 2 -2.66 16.07 57.22
CA ILE A 2 -3.00 15.83 55.82
C ILE A 2 -1.78 15.19 55.18
N ARG A 3 -1.88 13.89 54.86
CA ARG A 3 -0.86 13.18 54.08
C ARG A 3 -0.92 13.69 52.63
N ARG A 4 0.08 14.40 52.21
CA ARG A 4 0.34 14.66 50.76
C ARG A 4 0.81 13.35 50.14
N ILE A 5 0.01 12.80 49.24
CA ILE A 5 0.41 11.72 48.34
C ILE A 5 1.24 12.41 47.23
N GLY A 6 2.56 12.22 47.28
CA GLY A 6 3.43 12.67 46.20
C GLY A 6 3.22 11.78 44.98
N LEU A 7 2.79 12.34 43.85
CA LEU A 7 2.92 11.71 42.56
C LEU A 7 4.43 11.54 42.29
N PRO A 8 4.89 10.36 41.82
CA PRO A 8 6.27 10.23 41.40
C PRO A 8 6.45 11.02 40.07
N PHE A 9 7.27 12.07 40.13
CA PHE A 9 7.84 12.70 38.93
C PHE A 9 8.76 11.65 38.28
N LEU A 10 8.32 11.00 37.20
CA LEU A 10 9.21 10.25 36.34
C LEU A 10 10.20 11.23 35.72
N LEU A 11 11.50 10.98 35.90
CA LEU A 11 12.57 11.75 35.27
C LEU A 11 12.44 11.59 33.75
N PRO A 12 12.61 12.67 32.94
CA PRO A 12 12.43 12.61 31.47
C PRO A 12 13.26 11.52 30.78
N GLY A 13 14.45 11.19 31.30
CA GLY A 13 15.27 10.11 30.74
C GLY A 13 14.71 8.69 30.93
N VAL A 14 13.87 8.45 31.95
CA VAL A 14 13.20 7.14 32.16
C VAL A 14 12.03 6.98 31.20
N ALA A 15 11.29 8.05 30.91
CA ALA A 15 10.19 8.02 29.94
C ALA A 15 10.70 7.73 28.51
N LEU A 16 11.75 8.41 28.07
CA LEU A 16 12.36 8.19 26.75
C LEU A 16 12.90 6.76 26.58
N ALA A 17 13.50 6.17 27.59
CA ALA A 17 13.98 4.79 27.55
C ALA A 17 12.82 3.78 27.48
N GLN A 18 11.68 4.05 28.12
CA GLN A 18 10.47 3.22 28.03
C GLN A 18 9.85 3.31 26.65
N ASP A 19 9.81 4.49 26.04
CA ASP A 19 9.27 4.70 24.69
C ASP A 19 10.11 3.98 23.65
N ALA A 20 11.45 4.07 23.71
CA ALA A 20 12.35 3.35 22.81
C ALA A 20 12.17 1.83 22.92
N SER A 21 12.09 1.28 24.14
CA SER A 21 11.83 -0.14 24.34
C SER A 21 10.47 -0.57 23.79
N ARG A 22 9.43 0.28 23.93
CA ARG A 22 8.11 0.01 23.37
C ARG A 22 8.12 0.04 21.85
N MET A 23 8.81 0.99 21.24
CA MET A 23 9.01 1.06 19.80
C MET A 23 9.67 -0.20 19.25
N GLU A 24 10.74 -0.68 19.91
CA GLU A 24 11.39 -1.94 19.53
C GLU A 24 10.42 -3.12 19.59
N GLN A 25 9.66 -3.28 20.66
CA GLN A 25 8.67 -4.35 20.81
C GLN A 25 7.61 -4.32 19.68
N VAL A 26 7.17 -3.13 19.27
CA VAL A 26 6.25 -2.97 18.12
C VAL A 26 6.90 -3.52 16.86
N VAL A 27 8.13 -3.12 16.52
CA VAL A 27 8.80 -3.60 15.31
C VAL A 27 9.07 -5.10 15.39
N ASP A 28 9.53 -5.61 16.55
CA ASP A 28 9.78 -7.03 16.78
C ASP A 28 8.52 -7.89 16.59
N SER A 29 7.32 -7.34 16.83
CA SER A 29 6.06 -8.04 16.57
C SER A 29 5.86 -8.34 15.07
N TYR A 30 6.23 -7.41 14.18
CA TYR A 30 6.20 -7.60 12.72
C TYR A 30 7.30 -8.55 12.24
N VAL A 31 8.48 -8.48 12.85
CA VAL A 31 9.60 -9.41 12.54
C VAL A 31 9.22 -10.84 12.93
N SER A 32 8.68 -11.01 14.13
CA SER A 32 8.21 -12.32 14.64
C SER A 32 7.06 -12.90 13.79
N ALA A 33 6.17 -12.04 13.28
CA ALA A 33 5.13 -12.40 12.33
C ALA A 33 5.66 -12.66 10.92
N LYS A 34 6.97 -12.48 10.67
CA LYS A 34 7.61 -12.63 9.35
C LYS A 34 7.01 -11.71 8.27
N THR A 35 6.60 -10.51 8.67
CA THR A 35 6.00 -9.50 7.79
C THR A 35 6.92 -8.31 7.54
N PHE A 36 8.03 -8.20 8.27
CA PHE A 36 9.00 -7.14 8.13
C PHE A 36 10.44 -7.65 8.25
N MET A 37 11.29 -7.18 7.35
CA MET A 37 12.75 -7.13 7.41
C MET A 37 13.14 -5.76 6.89
N GLY A 38 14.05 -5.06 7.58
CA GLY A 38 14.41 -3.70 7.16
C GLY A 38 15.08 -2.88 8.24
N SER A 39 15.06 -1.56 8.08
CA SER A 39 15.61 -0.60 9.04
C SER A 39 14.56 0.44 9.39
N VAL A 40 14.60 0.87 10.66
CA VAL A 40 13.65 1.83 11.23
C VAL A 40 14.41 2.95 11.93
N LEU A 41 13.90 4.18 11.80
CA LEU A 41 14.40 5.35 12.54
C LEU A 41 13.23 6.18 13.03
N VAL A 42 13.33 6.65 14.27
CA VAL A 42 12.47 7.67 14.88
C VAL A 42 13.35 8.76 15.45
N ALA A 43 13.12 10.00 15.05
CA ALA A 43 13.87 11.15 15.57
C ALA A 43 12.96 12.36 15.78
N ARG A 44 13.20 13.12 16.84
CA ARG A 44 12.56 14.42 17.09
C ARG A 44 13.59 15.54 16.97
N GLY A 45 13.50 16.32 15.87
CA GLY A 45 14.58 17.25 15.52
C GLY A 45 15.89 16.51 15.32
N ASP A 46 16.90 16.84 16.13
CA ASP A 46 18.23 16.20 16.09
C ASP A 46 18.35 15.00 17.07
N GLU A 47 17.35 14.76 17.91
CA GLU A 47 17.36 13.69 18.89
C GLU A 47 16.84 12.38 18.26
N VAL A 48 17.71 11.38 18.15
CA VAL A 48 17.35 10.05 17.66
C VAL A 48 16.80 9.23 18.83
N LEU A 49 15.52 8.84 18.74
CA LEU A 49 14.82 8.02 19.73
C LEU A 49 14.98 6.51 19.46
N LEU A 50 15.05 6.13 18.19
CA LEU A 50 15.28 4.76 17.71
C LEU A 50 16.01 4.78 16.38
N SER A 51 17.08 3.98 16.23
CA SER A 51 17.72 3.71 14.93
C SER A 51 18.25 2.27 14.94
N LYS A 52 17.58 1.36 14.19
CA LYS A 52 17.88 -0.08 14.27
C LYS A 52 17.50 -0.83 13.01
N GLY A 53 18.33 -1.84 12.66
CA GLY A 53 18.02 -2.82 11.63
C GLY A 53 17.38 -4.08 12.22
N TYR A 54 16.51 -4.71 11.44
CA TYR A 54 15.72 -5.89 11.81
C TYR A 54 15.72 -6.92 10.68
N GLY A 55 15.81 -8.20 11.02
CA GLY A 55 15.88 -9.27 10.04
C GLY A 55 17.14 -9.19 9.15
N SER A 56 17.08 -9.75 7.96
CA SER A 56 18.23 -9.91 7.06
C SER A 56 18.19 -8.96 5.88
N ALA A 57 19.33 -8.29 5.61
CA ALA A 57 19.59 -7.57 4.35
C ALA A 57 19.82 -8.54 3.19
N SER A 58 20.41 -9.72 3.49
CA SER A 58 20.54 -10.83 2.54
C SER A 58 20.29 -12.14 3.28
N LEU A 59 19.25 -12.87 2.88
CA LEU A 59 18.93 -14.19 3.41
C LEU A 59 19.95 -15.24 2.94
N GLU A 60 20.46 -15.10 1.71
CA GLU A 60 21.43 -16.02 1.13
C GLU A 60 22.75 -16.02 1.90
N TRP A 61 23.15 -14.85 2.39
CA TRP A 61 24.42 -14.65 3.10
C TRP A 61 24.26 -14.50 4.61
N ASN A 62 23.04 -14.55 5.14
CA ASN A 62 22.73 -14.27 6.54
C ASN A 62 23.27 -12.92 7.03
N ILE A 63 23.25 -11.89 6.17
CA ILE A 63 23.70 -10.55 6.53
C ILE A 63 22.53 -9.82 7.19
N PRO A 64 22.64 -9.35 8.43
CA PRO A 64 21.57 -8.63 9.09
C PRO A 64 21.38 -7.22 8.49
N ASN A 65 20.15 -6.70 8.56
CA ASN A 65 19.89 -5.28 8.35
C ASN A 65 20.52 -4.44 9.47
N SER A 66 20.93 -3.23 9.12
CA SER A 66 21.51 -2.23 10.03
C SER A 66 21.00 -0.84 9.67
N PRO A 67 21.18 0.20 10.52
CA PRO A 67 20.84 1.56 10.15
C PRO A 67 21.51 2.08 8.87
N THR A 68 22.66 1.49 8.50
CA THR A 68 23.42 1.85 7.29
C THR A 68 23.11 0.96 6.09
N THR A 69 22.15 0.05 6.19
CA THR A 69 21.68 -0.73 5.05
C THR A 69 20.95 0.18 4.07
N GLU A 70 21.28 0.05 2.79
CA GLU A 70 20.69 0.83 1.70
C GLU A 70 19.50 0.10 1.07
N PHE A 71 18.39 0.82 0.91
CA PHE A 71 17.13 0.27 0.39
C PHE A 71 16.66 1.05 -0.82
N ARG A 72 16.08 0.37 -1.80
CA ARG A 72 15.31 1.01 -2.86
C ARG A 72 14.12 1.73 -2.24
N LEU A 73 13.94 3.00 -2.58
CA LEU A 73 12.91 3.84 -1.99
C LEU A 73 11.54 3.69 -2.64
N GLY A 74 11.51 3.20 -3.90
CA GLY A 74 10.26 3.25 -4.65
C GLY A 74 9.72 4.68 -4.70
N SER A 75 8.42 4.85 -4.51
CA SER A 75 7.75 6.15 -4.69
C SER A 75 8.12 7.25 -3.70
N VAL A 76 8.84 6.98 -2.60
CA VAL A 76 9.46 8.03 -1.78
C VAL A 76 10.41 8.89 -2.63
N THR A 77 10.93 8.38 -3.75
CA THR A 77 11.66 9.13 -4.79
C THR A 77 10.93 10.40 -5.24
N LYS A 78 9.59 10.40 -5.26
CA LYS A 78 8.78 11.50 -5.79
C LYS A 78 8.97 12.82 -5.05
N GLN A 79 9.28 12.78 -3.77
CA GLN A 79 9.60 13.97 -2.97
C GLN A 79 10.82 14.69 -3.54
N PHE A 80 11.87 13.93 -3.88
CA PHE A 80 13.11 14.46 -4.45
C PHE A 80 12.89 15.02 -5.86
N THR A 81 12.07 14.35 -6.66
CA THR A 81 11.70 14.82 -8.00
C THR A 81 10.91 16.13 -7.91
N ALA A 82 9.93 16.22 -7.01
CA ALA A 82 9.13 17.43 -6.80
C ALA A 82 10.01 18.59 -6.32
N ALA A 83 10.88 18.36 -5.33
CA ALA A 83 11.82 19.37 -4.85
C ALA A 83 12.76 19.84 -5.98
N SER A 84 13.23 18.93 -6.83
CA SER A 84 14.11 19.28 -7.97
C SER A 84 13.39 20.18 -8.98
N ILE A 85 12.13 19.93 -9.28
CA ILE A 85 11.31 20.79 -10.15
C ILE A 85 11.12 22.17 -9.53
N LEU A 86 10.84 22.24 -8.22
CA LEU A 86 10.68 23.52 -7.52
C LEU A 86 12.01 24.30 -7.43
N LEU A 87 13.16 23.62 -7.30
CA LEU A 87 14.47 24.25 -7.42
C LEU A 87 14.71 24.87 -8.79
N LEU A 88 14.27 24.19 -9.88
CA LEU A 88 14.33 24.76 -11.23
C LEU A 88 13.40 25.97 -11.38
N GLU A 89 12.23 25.95 -10.73
CA GLU A 89 11.32 27.11 -10.68
C GLU A 89 11.97 28.30 -9.96
N GLU A 90 12.59 28.10 -8.80
CA GLU A 90 13.32 29.14 -8.05
C GLU A 90 14.47 29.77 -8.88
N ARG A 91 15.10 28.94 -9.71
CA ARG A 91 16.17 29.38 -10.62
C ARG A 91 15.64 30.06 -11.91
N GLY A 92 14.31 30.20 -12.03
CA GLY A 92 13.67 30.82 -13.19
C GLY A 92 13.78 30.00 -14.49
N LYS A 93 14.08 28.69 -14.39
CA LYS A 93 14.25 27.80 -15.54
C LYS A 93 12.91 27.29 -16.10
N LEU A 94 11.92 27.18 -15.25
CA LEU A 94 10.53 26.83 -15.57
C LEU A 94 9.58 27.49 -14.58
N LYS A 95 8.28 27.35 -14.83
CA LYS A 95 7.21 27.65 -13.86
C LYS A 95 6.34 26.41 -13.70
N THR A 96 5.79 26.19 -12.53
CA THR A 96 4.86 25.05 -12.31
C THR A 96 3.59 25.18 -13.13
N ASP A 97 3.19 26.39 -13.51
CA ASP A 97 2.06 26.67 -14.41
C ASP A 97 2.41 26.56 -15.91
N ASP A 98 3.68 26.36 -16.24
CA ASP A 98 4.07 26.16 -17.67
C ASP A 98 3.36 24.91 -18.22
N PRO A 99 2.83 24.99 -19.46
CA PRO A 99 2.31 23.82 -20.12
C PRO A 99 3.44 22.83 -20.42
N VAL A 100 3.19 21.54 -20.16
CA VAL A 100 4.16 20.45 -20.40
C VAL A 100 4.66 20.44 -21.85
N LYS A 101 3.80 20.80 -22.79
CA LYS A 101 4.12 20.89 -24.23
C LYS A 101 5.27 21.83 -24.54
N LYS A 102 5.55 22.82 -23.69
CA LYS A 102 6.73 23.69 -23.82
C LYS A 102 8.05 22.90 -23.79
N PHE A 103 8.07 21.78 -23.07
CA PHE A 103 9.26 20.94 -22.85
C PHE A 103 9.21 19.63 -23.64
N VAL A 104 8.03 19.27 -24.16
CA VAL A 104 7.76 18.06 -24.96
C VAL A 104 7.11 18.51 -26.28
N PRO A 105 7.90 19.00 -27.27
CA PRO A 105 7.34 19.62 -28.48
C PRO A 105 6.46 18.70 -29.33
N ASP A 106 6.69 17.39 -29.25
CA ASP A 106 5.95 16.34 -29.96
C ASP A 106 4.78 15.78 -29.12
N ALA A 107 4.40 16.47 -28.02
CA ALA A 107 3.24 16.10 -27.21
C ALA A 107 1.93 16.25 -28.01
N PRO A 108 0.96 15.32 -27.82
CA PRO A 108 -0.31 15.39 -28.52
C PRO A 108 -1.15 16.60 -28.08
N ALA A 109 -2.10 17.01 -28.91
CA ALA A 109 -3.00 18.13 -28.61
C ALA A 109 -3.79 17.93 -27.29
N ALA A 110 -4.05 16.68 -26.90
CA ALA A 110 -4.66 16.35 -25.62
C ALA A 110 -3.89 16.89 -24.40
N TRP A 111 -2.59 17.16 -24.55
CA TRP A 111 -1.72 17.67 -23.47
C TRP A 111 -1.63 19.21 -23.43
N ASP A 112 -2.31 19.93 -24.29
CA ASP A 112 -2.21 21.40 -24.38
C ASP A 112 -2.53 22.12 -23.04
N LYS A 113 -3.39 21.53 -22.22
CA LYS A 113 -3.81 22.07 -20.91
C LYS A 113 -3.10 21.45 -19.72
N ILE A 114 -2.20 20.49 -19.95
CA ILE A 114 -1.45 19.86 -18.86
C ILE A 114 -0.29 20.77 -18.47
N THR A 115 -0.22 21.13 -17.19
CA THR A 115 0.89 21.91 -16.62
C THR A 115 1.82 21.01 -15.82
N ILE A 116 3.02 21.50 -15.49
CA ILE A 116 3.94 20.85 -14.55
C ILE A 116 3.28 20.60 -13.21
N PHE A 117 2.43 21.55 -12.72
CA PHE A 117 1.69 21.40 -11.48
C PHE A 117 0.71 20.20 -11.50
N HIS A 118 0.04 19.97 -12.63
CA HIS A 118 -0.84 18.81 -12.77
C HIS A 118 -0.07 17.48 -12.66
N LEU A 119 1.19 17.44 -13.13
CA LEU A 119 2.04 16.25 -12.99
C LEU A 119 2.45 16.05 -11.51
N LEU A 120 2.90 17.12 -10.85
CA LEU A 120 3.32 17.11 -9.45
C LEU A 120 2.22 16.61 -8.51
N THR A 121 0.96 16.96 -8.81
CA THR A 121 -0.20 16.70 -7.96
C THR A 121 -1.06 15.50 -8.41
N HIS A 122 -0.60 14.71 -9.38
CA HIS A 122 -1.36 13.58 -9.94
C HIS A 122 -2.75 13.93 -10.49
N THR A 123 -2.88 15.13 -11.08
CA THR A 123 -4.16 15.63 -11.64
C THR A 123 -4.10 15.86 -13.15
N SER A 124 -3.08 15.30 -13.84
CA SER A 124 -2.89 15.50 -15.28
C SER A 124 -3.86 14.71 -16.17
N GLY A 125 -4.43 13.62 -15.67
CA GLY A 125 -5.20 12.68 -16.49
C GLY A 125 -4.36 11.75 -17.36
N ILE A 126 -3.02 11.88 -17.36
CA ILE A 126 -2.14 10.95 -18.09
C ILE A 126 -2.22 9.56 -17.48
N PRO A 127 -2.56 8.52 -18.26
CA PRO A 127 -2.73 7.17 -17.74
C PRO A 127 -1.42 6.62 -17.13
N ASN A 128 -1.55 5.85 -16.07
CA ASN A 128 -0.42 5.27 -15.38
C ASN A 128 0.16 4.07 -16.15
N PHE A 129 1.36 4.21 -16.72
CA PHE A 129 1.99 3.18 -17.53
C PHE A 129 2.27 1.88 -16.77
N THR A 130 2.41 1.93 -15.45
CA THR A 130 2.61 0.73 -14.62
C THR A 130 1.34 -0.11 -14.47
N SER A 131 0.18 0.42 -14.91
CA SER A 131 -1.10 -0.32 -14.98
C SER A 131 -1.35 -0.93 -16.36
N PHE A 132 -0.46 -0.75 -17.33
CA PHE A 132 -0.65 -1.31 -18.67
C PHE A 132 -0.43 -2.82 -18.66
N PRO A 133 -1.20 -3.59 -19.46
CA PRO A 133 -1.11 -5.06 -19.46
C PRO A 133 0.29 -5.62 -19.78
N ASP A 134 1.08 -4.86 -20.53
CA ASP A 134 2.44 -5.24 -20.94
C ASP A 134 3.52 -4.83 -19.93
N TYR A 135 3.18 -4.13 -18.83
CA TYR A 135 4.16 -3.58 -17.90
C TYR A 135 5.13 -4.62 -17.37
N GLN A 136 4.62 -5.71 -16.80
CA GLN A 136 5.43 -6.79 -16.22
C GLN A 136 6.39 -7.44 -17.23
N SER A 137 6.00 -7.52 -18.50
CA SER A 137 6.86 -8.07 -19.54
C SER A 137 7.94 -7.08 -20.01
N GLN A 138 7.77 -5.77 -19.75
CA GLN A 138 8.69 -4.72 -20.17
C GLN A 138 9.63 -4.26 -19.05
N GLU A 139 9.24 -4.39 -17.80
CA GLU A 139 10.02 -3.92 -16.64
C GLU A 139 11.45 -4.49 -16.54
N PRO A 140 11.76 -5.71 -17.05
CA PRO A 140 13.12 -6.22 -17.03
C PRO A 140 14.08 -5.57 -18.05
N PHE A 141 13.58 -4.80 -19.00
CA PHE A 141 14.38 -4.25 -20.08
C PHE A 141 14.71 -2.77 -19.87
N PRO A 142 15.93 -2.32 -20.27
CA PRO A 142 16.31 -0.92 -20.13
C PRO A 142 15.49 -0.02 -21.06
N ALA A 143 15.12 1.16 -20.58
CA ALA A 143 14.47 2.19 -21.36
C ALA A 143 15.11 3.56 -21.09
N THR A 144 15.20 4.40 -22.13
CA THR A 144 15.54 5.82 -21.95
C THR A 144 14.31 6.61 -21.52
N PRO A 145 14.47 7.82 -20.93
CA PRO A 145 13.33 8.66 -20.59
C PRO A 145 12.37 8.90 -21.76
N GLU A 146 12.89 9.09 -22.97
CA GLU A 146 12.10 9.25 -24.20
C GLU A 146 11.25 8.01 -24.49
N LYS A 147 11.82 6.81 -24.36
CA LYS A 147 11.10 5.54 -24.56
C LYS A 147 10.01 5.34 -23.51
N LEU A 148 10.26 5.73 -22.26
CA LEU A 148 9.25 5.68 -21.22
C LEU A 148 8.10 6.63 -21.52
N VAL A 149 8.39 7.88 -21.90
CA VAL A 149 7.37 8.87 -22.28
C VAL A 149 6.55 8.38 -23.48
N ALA A 150 7.18 7.79 -24.49
CA ALA A 150 6.49 7.24 -25.67
C ALA A 150 5.47 6.15 -25.32
N ARG A 151 5.59 5.44 -24.19
CA ARG A 151 4.62 4.41 -23.77
C ARG A 151 3.23 4.96 -23.49
N PHE A 152 3.14 6.17 -22.99
CA PHE A 152 1.88 6.78 -22.57
C PHE A 152 1.52 8.07 -23.33
N ARG A 153 2.46 8.65 -24.09
CA ARG A 153 2.27 9.92 -24.80
C ARG A 153 1.02 9.93 -25.70
N ASP A 154 0.87 8.88 -26.50
CA ASP A 154 -0.18 8.80 -27.51
C ASP A 154 -1.47 8.09 -26.99
N LYS A 155 -1.55 7.84 -25.69
CA LYS A 155 -2.74 7.28 -25.05
C LYS A 155 -3.76 8.38 -24.72
N PRO A 156 -5.06 8.08 -24.78
CA PRO A 156 -6.08 9.05 -24.35
C PRO A 156 -5.91 9.37 -22.86
N LEU A 157 -6.30 10.58 -22.47
CA LEU A 157 -6.36 10.95 -21.05
C LEU A 157 -7.51 10.22 -20.37
N ASP A 158 -7.29 9.78 -19.13
CA ASP A 158 -8.32 9.16 -18.29
C ASP A 158 -9.39 10.17 -17.85
N PHE A 159 -9.02 11.46 -17.74
CA PHE A 159 -9.89 12.59 -17.38
C PHE A 159 -9.22 13.92 -17.79
N GLN A 160 -9.99 15.02 -17.72
CA GLN A 160 -9.44 16.35 -18.06
C GLN A 160 -8.46 16.84 -16.98
N PRO A 161 -7.37 17.55 -17.38
CA PRO A 161 -6.39 18.09 -16.43
C PRO A 161 -7.06 18.93 -15.33
N GLY A 162 -6.71 18.64 -14.07
CA GLY A 162 -7.27 19.29 -12.88
C GLY A 162 -8.64 18.77 -12.42
N GLU A 163 -9.31 17.91 -13.18
CA GLU A 163 -10.66 17.42 -12.83
C GLU A 163 -10.63 16.46 -11.65
N LYS A 164 -9.76 15.47 -11.68
CA LYS A 164 -9.65 14.40 -10.68
C LYS A 164 -8.22 14.21 -10.23
N TRP A 165 -8.07 13.55 -9.10
CA TRP A 165 -6.82 12.96 -8.67
C TRP A 165 -6.76 11.50 -9.10
N SER A 166 -5.64 11.10 -9.65
CA SER A 166 -5.33 9.70 -9.95
C SER A 166 -3.82 9.51 -9.98
N TYR A 167 -3.32 8.68 -9.07
CA TYR A 167 -1.89 8.40 -8.96
C TYR A 167 -1.30 7.88 -10.27
N SER A 168 -0.26 8.55 -10.77
CA SER A 168 0.35 8.20 -12.05
C SER A 168 1.87 8.30 -12.00
N ASN A 169 2.55 7.16 -12.14
CA ASN A 169 4.00 7.12 -12.33
C ASN A 169 4.42 7.78 -13.64
N SER A 170 3.56 7.76 -14.66
CA SER A 170 3.80 8.46 -15.94
C SER A 170 4.06 9.95 -15.72
N GLY A 171 3.29 10.59 -14.85
CA GLY A 171 3.48 12.01 -14.52
C GLY A 171 4.88 12.28 -13.95
N TYR A 172 5.35 11.44 -13.05
CA TYR A 172 6.67 11.61 -12.42
C TYR A 172 7.82 11.23 -13.34
N VAL A 173 7.66 10.23 -14.20
CA VAL A 173 8.62 9.95 -15.30
C VAL A 173 8.73 11.18 -16.21
N LEU A 174 7.62 11.80 -16.55
CA LEU A 174 7.60 13.00 -17.39
C LEU A 174 8.25 14.21 -16.70
N LEU A 175 8.08 14.37 -15.37
CA LEU A 175 8.79 15.39 -14.60
C LEU A 175 10.31 15.21 -14.65
N GLY A 176 10.82 13.98 -14.54
CA GLY A 176 12.25 13.71 -14.71
C GLY A 176 12.75 14.00 -16.13
N TYR A 177 11.96 13.64 -17.13
CA TYR A 177 12.27 13.99 -18.53
C TYR A 177 12.34 15.51 -18.73
N VAL A 178 11.38 16.26 -18.20
CA VAL A 178 11.38 17.73 -18.24
C VAL A 178 12.59 18.29 -17.49
N LEU A 179 12.91 17.75 -16.32
CA LEU A 179 14.09 18.16 -15.54
C LEU A 179 15.35 18.04 -16.38
N GLU A 180 15.58 16.90 -17.04
CA GLU A 180 16.77 16.69 -17.88
C GLU A 180 16.83 17.67 -19.06
N LYS A 181 15.68 17.93 -19.72
CA LYS A 181 15.62 18.91 -20.83
C LYS A 181 15.89 20.35 -20.38
N VAL A 182 15.43 20.72 -19.19
CA VAL A 182 15.55 22.10 -18.68
C VAL A 182 16.90 22.36 -18.03
N SER A 183 17.44 21.38 -17.30
CA SER A 183 18.74 21.51 -16.63
C SER A 183 19.93 21.25 -17.57
N GLY A 184 19.75 20.39 -18.57
CA GLY A 184 20.84 19.88 -19.40
C GLY A 184 21.67 18.78 -18.71
N GLU A 185 21.20 18.26 -17.59
CA GLU A 185 21.86 17.24 -16.78
C GLU A 185 20.97 16.01 -16.65
N SER A 186 21.57 14.81 -16.41
CA SER A 186 20.78 13.64 -16.06
C SER A 186 20.07 13.84 -14.71
N TYR A 187 18.92 13.19 -14.54
CA TYR A 187 18.18 13.21 -13.28
C TYR A 187 19.05 12.77 -12.09
N GLU A 188 19.82 11.70 -12.25
CA GLU A 188 20.80 11.21 -11.28
C GLU A 188 21.77 12.32 -10.84
N LYS A 189 22.44 12.95 -11.81
CA LYS A 189 23.41 14.01 -11.54
C LYS A 189 22.76 15.20 -10.86
N PHE A 190 21.60 15.63 -11.33
CA PHE A 190 20.91 16.79 -10.76
C PHE A 190 20.55 16.57 -9.28
N VAL A 191 19.97 15.41 -8.93
CA VAL A 191 19.61 15.11 -7.54
C VAL A 191 20.86 14.97 -6.67
N GLN A 192 21.92 14.34 -7.19
CA GLN A 192 23.19 14.20 -6.46
C GLN A 192 23.81 15.56 -6.14
N GLU A 193 23.88 16.47 -7.10
CA GLU A 193 24.58 17.75 -6.93
C GLU A 193 23.73 18.80 -6.19
N ASN A 194 22.41 18.73 -6.31
CA ASN A 194 21.52 19.76 -5.77
C ASN A 194 20.81 19.38 -4.47
N ILE A 195 20.76 18.08 -4.13
CA ILE A 195 20.09 17.60 -2.92
C ILE A 195 21.02 16.74 -2.07
N PHE A 196 21.50 15.60 -2.57
CA PHE A 196 22.26 14.64 -1.74
C PHE A 196 23.59 15.23 -1.26
N GLY A 197 24.37 15.83 -2.15
CA GLY A 197 25.65 16.45 -1.82
C GLY A 197 25.51 17.56 -0.77
N PRO A 198 24.67 18.59 -1.00
CA PRO A 198 24.46 19.68 -0.04
C PRO A 198 23.95 19.25 1.33
N LEU A 199 23.15 18.18 1.41
CA LEU A 199 22.63 17.64 2.66
C LEU A 199 23.55 16.60 3.32
N GLY A 200 24.64 16.20 2.66
CA GLY A 200 25.55 15.18 3.17
C GLY A 200 24.95 13.78 3.19
N MET A 201 24.00 13.48 2.30
CA MET A 201 23.35 12.18 2.13
C MET A 201 24.28 11.25 1.33
N LYS A 202 25.29 10.71 1.99
CA LYS A 202 26.40 9.97 1.34
C LYS A 202 26.04 8.54 0.94
N ASP A 203 25.02 7.97 1.57
CA ASP A 203 24.53 6.61 1.36
C ASP A 203 23.19 6.64 0.59
N SER A 204 23.01 7.66 -0.26
CA SER A 204 21.84 7.86 -1.12
C SER A 204 22.27 8.09 -2.57
N GLY A 205 21.46 7.60 -3.51
CA GLY A 205 21.77 7.76 -4.93
C GLY A 205 20.66 7.24 -5.84
N TYR A 206 20.94 7.30 -7.14
CA TYR A 206 20.13 6.65 -8.16
C TYR A 206 20.56 5.19 -8.29
N ASP A 207 19.62 4.24 -8.11
CA ASP A 207 19.91 2.82 -8.20
C ASP A 207 20.22 2.41 -9.65
N SER A 208 21.26 1.64 -9.81
CA SER A 208 21.70 1.09 -11.09
C SER A 208 21.91 -0.42 -10.97
N ASN A 209 21.39 -1.15 -11.96
CA ASN A 209 21.60 -2.61 -12.01
C ASN A 209 23.06 -3.01 -12.28
N SER A 210 23.88 -2.11 -12.81
CA SER A 210 25.28 -2.33 -13.14
C SER A 210 26.25 -1.82 -12.07
N ALA A 211 25.83 -0.85 -11.23
CA ALA A 211 26.71 -0.31 -10.21
C ALA A 211 26.81 -1.25 -9.01
N ILE A 212 28.00 -1.27 -8.40
CA ILE A 212 28.21 -1.88 -7.08
C ILE A 212 27.80 -0.84 -6.04
N ILE A 213 26.65 -1.05 -5.43
CA ILE A 213 26.11 -0.22 -4.36
C ILE A 213 26.42 -0.96 -3.04
N PRO A 214 27.33 -0.43 -2.21
CA PRO A 214 27.72 -1.07 -0.95
C PRO A 214 26.52 -1.20 -0.01
N ARG A 215 26.42 -2.29 0.75
CA ARG A 215 25.39 -2.53 1.76
C ARG A 215 23.94 -2.49 1.23
N ARG A 216 23.73 -2.55 -0.09
CA ARG A 216 22.38 -2.63 -0.66
C ARG A 216 21.72 -3.96 -0.28
N ALA A 217 20.53 -3.89 0.33
CA ALA A 217 19.74 -5.06 0.66
C ALA A 217 19.28 -5.81 -0.60
N SER A 218 19.14 -7.13 -0.51
CA SER A 218 18.39 -7.95 -1.47
C SER A 218 16.90 -7.80 -1.20
N GLY A 219 16.08 -7.75 -2.27
CA GLY A 219 14.63 -7.62 -2.17
C GLY A 219 13.92 -8.97 -2.19
N TYR A 220 12.92 -9.13 -1.33
CA TYR A 220 12.16 -10.36 -1.17
C TYR A 220 10.65 -10.14 -1.25
N VAL A 221 9.93 -11.18 -1.67
CA VAL A 221 8.47 -11.24 -1.60
C VAL A 221 8.02 -12.42 -0.75
N ARG A 222 6.88 -12.29 -0.09
CA ARG A 222 6.33 -13.37 0.74
C ARG A 222 5.70 -14.44 -0.14
N SER A 223 5.96 -15.70 0.18
CA SER A 223 5.26 -16.86 -0.40
C SER A 223 4.68 -17.75 0.70
N LYS A 224 3.88 -18.75 0.31
CA LYS A 224 3.33 -19.75 1.25
C LYS A 224 4.43 -20.52 2.00
N ASN A 225 5.60 -20.66 1.36
CA ASN A 225 6.73 -21.44 1.89
C ASN A 225 7.84 -20.56 2.49
N GLY A 226 7.58 -19.28 2.73
CA GLY A 226 8.55 -18.31 3.23
C GLY A 226 8.94 -17.27 2.18
N PRO A 227 9.92 -16.38 2.47
CA PRO A 227 10.39 -15.38 1.53
C PRO A 227 11.03 -16.03 0.30
N VAL A 228 10.83 -15.42 -0.87
CA VAL A 228 11.51 -15.74 -2.13
C VAL A 228 12.07 -14.45 -2.72
N ASN A 229 13.07 -14.56 -3.60
CA ASN A 229 13.64 -13.39 -4.28
C ASN A 229 12.56 -12.66 -5.07
N ALA A 230 12.57 -11.34 -5.01
CA ALA A 230 11.69 -10.50 -5.82
C ALA A 230 12.01 -10.62 -7.32
N GLY A 231 11.03 -10.27 -8.16
CA GLY A 231 11.22 -10.16 -9.59
C GLY A 231 12.30 -9.12 -9.95
N PHE A 232 12.87 -9.27 -11.13
CA PHE A 232 13.86 -8.32 -11.61
C PHE A 232 13.16 -7.13 -12.29
N ILE A 233 13.57 -5.93 -11.90
CA ILE A 233 13.22 -4.67 -12.58
C ILE A 233 14.50 -3.95 -13.00
N HIS A 234 14.53 -3.44 -14.24
CA HIS A 234 15.59 -2.55 -14.67
C HIS A 234 15.36 -1.15 -14.12
N MET A 235 16.32 -0.60 -13.36
CA MET A 235 16.13 0.64 -12.59
C MET A 235 15.92 1.90 -13.45
N SER A 236 16.14 1.84 -14.77
CA SER A 236 15.68 2.88 -15.69
C SER A 236 14.15 2.97 -15.82
N ILE A 237 13.41 1.92 -15.48
CA ILE A 237 11.94 1.87 -15.62
C ILE A 237 11.23 2.75 -14.58
N PRO A 238 11.50 2.64 -13.26
CA PRO A 238 10.93 3.55 -12.28
C PRO A 238 11.47 4.98 -12.40
N PHE A 239 12.70 5.15 -12.90
CA PHE A 239 13.33 6.45 -13.16
C PHE A 239 13.05 7.47 -12.03
N SER A 240 12.66 8.70 -12.38
CA SER A 240 12.30 9.77 -11.42
C SER A 240 11.01 9.54 -10.64
N ALA A 241 10.28 8.46 -10.92
CA ALA A 241 9.12 8.05 -10.14
C ALA A 241 9.47 7.09 -8.99
N GLY A 242 10.67 6.42 -9.03
CA GLY A 242 10.92 5.35 -8.07
C GLY A 242 12.34 4.77 -8.01
N ALA A 243 13.35 5.34 -8.67
CA ALA A 243 14.66 4.71 -8.81
C ALA A 243 15.73 5.12 -7.77
N LEU A 244 15.40 5.91 -6.77
CA LEU A 244 16.37 6.27 -5.74
C LEU A 244 16.51 5.16 -4.68
N TYR A 245 17.70 5.10 -4.08
CA TYR A 245 17.98 4.35 -2.87
C TYR A 245 18.48 5.27 -1.75
N SER A 246 18.34 4.85 -0.50
CA SER A 246 18.80 5.60 0.66
C SER A 246 18.90 4.71 1.90
N THR A 247 19.36 5.31 3.00
CA THR A 247 19.31 4.79 4.37
C THR A 247 18.32 5.58 5.21
N THR A 248 17.96 5.06 6.38
CA THR A 248 17.09 5.77 7.32
C THR A 248 17.72 7.05 7.84
N GLU A 249 19.05 7.08 8.03
CA GLU A 249 19.78 8.27 8.49
C GLU A 249 19.84 9.37 7.42
N ASP A 250 20.05 9.01 6.16
CA ASP A 250 20.05 9.98 5.08
C ASP A 250 18.66 10.56 4.84
N LEU A 251 17.59 9.76 5.02
CA LEU A 251 16.22 10.28 4.97
C LEU A 251 15.93 11.24 6.15
N LEU A 252 16.51 11.04 7.33
CA LEU A 252 16.44 12.03 8.39
C LEU A 252 17.12 13.35 7.98
N ARG A 253 18.32 13.28 7.33
CA ARG A 253 18.99 14.48 6.79
C ARG A 253 18.14 15.18 5.72
N TRP A 254 17.42 14.38 4.90
CA TRP A 254 16.48 14.91 3.93
C TRP A 254 15.37 15.74 4.60
N GLU A 255 14.68 15.18 5.58
CA GLU A 255 13.61 15.87 6.29
C GLU A 255 14.11 17.12 7.02
N GLN A 256 15.23 17.01 7.73
CA GLN A 256 15.87 18.15 8.38
C GLN A 256 16.29 19.23 7.38
N GLY A 257 16.77 18.85 6.20
CA GLY A 257 17.19 19.78 5.15
C GLY A 257 16.00 20.45 4.47
N LEU A 258 14.98 19.68 4.12
CA LEU A 258 13.79 20.17 3.43
C LEU A 258 13.01 21.14 4.33
N PHE A 259 12.62 20.69 5.53
CA PHE A 259 11.83 21.49 6.46
C PHE A 259 12.66 22.53 7.22
N GLY A 260 13.99 22.39 7.24
CA GLY A 260 14.93 23.36 7.76
C GLY A 260 15.30 24.47 6.76
N GLY A 261 14.72 24.49 5.56
CA GLY A 261 14.94 25.54 4.56
C GLY A 261 16.31 25.50 3.88
N LYS A 262 17.00 24.34 3.88
CA LYS A 262 18.30 24.17 3.21
C LYS A 262 18.16 23.79 1.72
N VAL A 263 16.97 23.25 1.33
CA VAL A 263 16.71 22.77 -0.03
C VAL A 263 15.87 23.78 -0.81
N LEU A 264 14.76 24.21 -0.23
CA LEU A 264 13.77 25.10 -0.85
C LEU A 264 13.56 26.36 -0.03
N SER A 265 13.20 27.45 -0.69
CA SER A 265 12.68 28.64 -0.03
C SER A 265 11.37 28.35 0.71
N ALA A 266 11.00 29.17 1.68
CA ALA A 266 9.74 29.03 2.41
C ALA A 266 8.51 29.03 1.47
N ALA A 267 8.54 29.81 0.39
CA ALA A 267 7.47 29.87 -0.59
C ALA A 267 7.35 28.56 -1.37
N SER A 268 8.45 27.98 -1.83
CA SER A 268 8.46 26.70 -2.54
C SER A 268 8.11 25.53 -1.62
N LEU A 269 8.59 25.55 -0.37
CA LEU A 269 8.21 24.55 0.62
C LEU A 269 6.70 24.60 0.92
N THR A 270 6.13 25.80 1.07
CA THR A 270 4.67 25.95 1.22
C THR A 270 3.93 25.38 0.01
N LYS A 271 4.38 25.69 -1.21
CA LYS A 271 3.80 25.11 -2.44
C LYS A 271 3.92 23.58 -2.45
N MET A 272 5.08 23.04 -2.06
CA MET A 272 5.33 21.60 -2.03
C MET A 272 4.41 20.87 -1.05
N THR A 273 4.05 21.50 0.07
CA THR A 273 3.31 20.88 1.18
C THR A 273 1.86 21.37 1.30
N THR A 274 1.34 22.11 0.31
CA THR A 274 -0.07 22.51 0.26
C THR A 274 -0.87 21.48 -0.55
N PRO A 275 -1.82 20.75 0.05
CA PRO A 275 -2.66 19.80 -0.67
C PRO A 275 -3.49 20.49 -1.76
N PHE A 276 -3.65 19.81 -2.88
CA PHE A 276 -4.48 20.28 -3.99
C PHE A 276 -5.76 19.47 -4.13
N LYS A 277 -5.65 18.15 -4.22
CA LYS A 277 -6.79 17.19 -4.27
C LYS A 277 -6.44 15.92 -3.51
N ASP A 278 -7.44 15.32 -2.85
CA ASP A 278 -7.33 14.04 -2.14
C ASP A 278 -6.11 13.99 -1.18
N ASP A 279 -5.92 15.08 -0.42
CA ASP A 279 -4.82 15.25 0.54
C ASP A 279 -3.41 15.13 -0.09
N TYR A 280 -3.29 15.18 -1.43
CA TYR A 280 -2.02 15.10 -2.13
C TYR A 280 -1.52 16.48 -2.57
N ALA A 281 -0.27 16.75 -2.26
CA ALA A 281 0.48 17.95 -2.64
C ALA A 281 1.52 17.63 -3.74
N CYS A 282 2.68 18.25 -3.75
CA CYS A 282 3.71 17.98 -4.75
C CYS A 282 4.64 16.84 -4.28
N GLY A 283 4.32 15.60 -4.64
CA GLY A 283 5.10 14.42 -4.30
C GLY A 283 4.97 13.95 -2.86
N LEU A 284 3.97 14.43 -2.15
CA LEU A 284 3.71 14.21 -0.74
C LEU A 284 2.22 14.12 -0.48
N SER A 285 1.81 13.27 0.45
CA SER A 285 0.48 13.33 1.08
C SER A 285 0.56 14.23 2.32
N VAL A 286 -0.50 14.99 2.57
CA VAL A 286 -0.60 15.88 3.74
C VAL A 286 -1.97 15.71 4.35
N HIS A 287 -2.04 15.08 5.50
CA HIS A 287 -3.31 14.76 6.16
C HIS A 287 -3.16 14.82 7.69
N THR A 288 -4.20 14.42 8.41
CA THR A 288 -4.19 14.42 9.87
C THR A 288 -4.44 13.01 10.39
N VAL A 289 -3.57 12.53 11.28
CA VAL A 289 -3.71 11.26 11.97
C VAL A 289 -3.81 11.54 13.46
N LYS A 290 -4.94 11.16 14.09
CA LYS A 290 -5.19 11.36 15.53
C LYS A 290 -4.93 12.78 16.03
N GLY A 291 -5.23 13.77 15.23
CA GLY A 291 -5.05 15.19 15.57
C GLY A 291 -3.69 15.78 15.21
N HIS A 292 -2.72 14.96 14.80
CA HIS A 292 -1.39 15.42 14.37
C HIS A 292 -1.35 15.56 12.84
N LYS A 293 -0.91 16.71 12.35
CA LYS A 293 -0.65 16.90 10.92
C LYS A 293 0.56 16.06 10.53
N VAL A 294 0.43 15.26 9.49
CA VAL A 294 1.51 14.45 8.93
C VAL A 294 1.72 14.77 7.46
N ILE A 295 2.97 14.77 7.06
CA ILE A 295 3.44 14.91 5.68
C ILE A 295 4.22 13.64 5.38
N ASP A 296 3.76 12.83 4.43
CA ASP A 296 4.33 11.51 4.23
C ASP A 296 4.32 11.05 2.78
N HIS A 297 5.03 9.98 2.50
CA HIS A 297 4.90 9.20 1.29
C HIS A 297 5.36 7.76 1.51
N GLY A 298 4.58 6.81 1.00
CA GLY A 298 4.98 5.42 0.92
C GLY A 298 5.70 5.08 -0.37
N GLY A 299 6.49 4.02 -0.37
CA GLY A 299 7.16 3.49 -1.55
C GLY A 299 6.94 2.00 -1.72
N GLY A 300 6.78 1.56 -2.95
CA GLY A 300 6.71 0.15 -3.33
C GLY A 300 7.45 -0.07 -4.65
N ILE A 301 8.31 -1.07 -4.66
CA ILE A 301 9.04 -1.57 -5.82
C ILE A 301 9.38 -3.04 -5.54
N GLU A 302 9.78 -3.81 -6.53
CA GLU A 302 10.08 -5.23 -6.43
C GLU A 302 11.01 -5.52 -5.25
N GLY A 303 10.50 -6.24 -4.26
CA GLY A 303 11.20 -6.65 -3.05
C GLY A 303 11.30 -5.60 -1.94
N PHE A 304 10.78 -4.37 -2.15
CA PHE A 304 10.91 -3.30 -1.18
C PHE A 304 9.59 -2.56 -0.97
N ASN A 305 9.27 -2.31 0.29
CA ASN A 305 8.27 -1.33 0.69
C ASN A 305 8.86 -0.38 1.73
N THR A 306 8.59 0.90 1.59
CA THR A 306 9.17 1.97 2.40
C THR A 306 8.11 2.94 2.84
N PHE A 307 8.37 3.64 3.93
CA PHE A 307 7.50 4.72 4.37
C PHE A 307 8.32 5.78 5.11
N LEU A 308 8.08 7.04 4.77
CA LEU A 308 8.69 8.21 5.38
C LEU A 308 7.60 9.17 5.78
N ALA A 309 7.57 9.57 7.06
CA ALA A 309 6.60 10.50 7.63
C ALA A 309 7.30 11.58 8.46
N TYR A 310 6.84 12.82 8.29
CA TYR A 310 7.26 13.99 9.05
C TYR A 310 6.05 14.66 9.71
N TYR A 311 6.17 14.94 11.00
CA TYR A 311 5.19 15.66 11.80
C TYR A 311 5.74 17.05 12.12
N PRO A 312 5.25 18.11 11.46
CA PRO A 312 5.88 19.44 11.54
C PRO A 312 5.73 20.12 12.91
N GLU A 313 4.71 19.77 13.69
CA GLU A 313 4.41 20.40 14.99
C GLU A 313 5.50 20.17 16.01
N ASP A 314 6.09 18.98 16.04
CA ASP A 314 7.14 18.59 16.98
C ASP A 314 8.43 18.09 16.27
N LYS A 315 8.51 18.31 14.97
CA LYS A 315 9.64 17.91 14.11
C LYS A 315 9.97 16.42 14.22
N LEU A 316 8.94 15.59 14.36
CA LEU A 316 9.11 14.15 14.45
C LEU A 316 9.25 13.56 13.05
N THR A 317 10.35 12.85 12.82
CA THR A 317 10.61 12.05 11.62
C THR A 317 10.50 10.58 11.95
N VAL A 318 9.72 9.82 11.20
CA VAL A 318 9.61 8.37 11.34
C VAL A 318 9.83 7.72 9.99
N VAL A 319 10.78 6.79 9.94
CA VAL A 319 11.19 6.08 8.72
C VAL A 319 11.12 4.58 8.94
N ALA A 320 10.56 3.85 7.99
CA ALA A 320 10.69 2.40 7.90
C ALA A 320 11.01 2.01 6.46
N LEU A 321 12.16 1.36 6.26
CA LEU A 321 12.64 0.87 4.98
C LEU A 321 12.69 -0.65 5.02
N GLY A 322 11.82 -1.32 4.26
CA GLY A 322 11.71 -2.77 4.25
C GLY A 322 12.21 -3.40 2.95
N ASN A 323 12.90 -4.52 3.06
CA ASN A 323 13.31 -5.37 1.95
C ASN A 323 12.49 -6.66 1.83
N LEU A 324 11.26 -6.65 2.35
CA LEU A 324 10.24 -7.67 2.18
C LEU A 324 8.93 -7.00 1.77
N ASN A 325 8.38 -7.34 0.60
CA ASN A 325 7.13 -6.73 0.14
C ASN A 325 5.97 -6.98 1.11
N GLY A 326 5.24 -5.92 1.41
CA GLY A 326 4.07 -5.88 2.29
C GLY A 326 3.82 -4.49 2.86
N ASP A 327 2.74 -4.35 3.59
CA ASP A 327 2.25 -3.08 4.17
C ASP A 327 2.86 -2.73 5.54
N ALA A 328 3.72 -3.59 6.07
CA ALA A 328 4.33 -3.42 7.39
C ALA A 328 5.03 -2.07 7.61
N PRO A 329 5.82 -1.50 6.65
CA PRO A 329 6.48 -0.21 6.88
C PRO A 329 5.53 0.93 7.24
N GLY A 330 4.40 1.08 6.54
CA GLY A 330 3.40 2.11 6.85
C GLY A 330 2.75 1.90 8.23
N GLN A 331 2.41 0.66 8.56
CA GLN A 331 1.85 0.30 9.88
C GLN A 331 2.86 0.57 11.00
N ILE A 332 4.11 0.19 10.83
CA ILE A 332 5.20 0.46 11.79
C ILE A 332 5.32 1.96 12.02
N VAL A 333 5.44 2.77 10.95
CA VAL A 333 5.58 4.23 11.05
C VAL A 333 4.43 4.85 11.84
N THR A 334 3.19 4.48 11.53
CA THR A 334 2.01 4.99 12.24
C THR A 334 2.05 4.65 13.75
N ARG A 335 2.43 3.42 14.09
CA ARG A 335 2.49 2.98 15.50
C ARG A 335 3.65 3.62 16.27
N LEU A 336 4.81 3.77 15.63
CA LEU A 336 5.96 4.42 16.25
C LEU A 336 5.72 5.91 16.46
N ALA A 337 5.06 6.59 15.51
CA ALA A 337 4.65 7.98 15.69
C ALA A 337 3.66 8.13 16.87
N ALA A 338 2.68 7.23 17.00
CA ALA A 338 1.75 7.24 18.13
C ALA A 338 2.49 7.12 19.48
N ILE A 339 3.48 6.21 19.58
CA ILE A 339 4.31 6.09 20.80
C ILE A 339 5.09 7.39 21.04
N ALA A 340 5.72 7.95 19.99
CA ALA A 340 6.47 9.19 20.10
C ALA A 340 5.61 10.39 20.55
N HIS A 341 4.31 10.37 20.24
CA HIS A 341 3.32 11.35 20.71
C HIS A 341 2.74 11.01 22.10
N GLY A 342 3.25 9.96 22.78
CA GLY A 342 2.81 9.57 24.11
C GLY A 342 1.53 8.73 24.17
N GLU A 343 1.09 8.20 23.01
CA GLU A 343 -0.08 7.33 22.96
C GLU A 343 0.26 5.90 23.41
N LYS A 344 -0.74 5.23 24.00
CA LYS A 344 -0.61 3.80 24.31
C LYS A 344 -0.84 2.97 23.06
N VAL A 345 0.19 2.24 22.65
CA VAL A 345 0.12 1.29 21.53
C VAL A 345 0.17 -0.13 22.09
N GLY A 346 -0.92 -0.88 21.98
CA GLY A 346 -1.01 -2.30 22.39
C GLY A 346 -0.22 -3.21 21.46
N LEU A 347 0.30 -4.34 21.93
CA LEU A 347 0.90 -5.38 21.08
C LEU A 347 -0.10 -6.53 20.87
N PRO A 348 -0.07 -7.21 19.71
CA PRO A 348 -0.90 -8.40 19.52
C PRO A 348 -0.71 -9.46 20.61
N SER A 349 0.52 -9.60 21.14
CA SER A 349 0.84 -10.53 22.24
C SER A 349 0.28 -10.12 23.62
N GLU A 350 -0.12 -8.87 23.81
CA GLU A 350 -0.68 -8.35 25.05
C GLU A 350 -2.21 -8.43 25.09
N ARG A 351 -2.84 -8.69 23.94
CA ARG A 351 -4.28 -8.85 23.84
C ARG A 351 -4.71 -10.08 24.64
N LYS A 352 -5.55 -9.86 25.63
CA LYS A 352 -6.12 -10.94 26.46
C LYS A 352 -7.40 -11.42 25.81
N GLU A 353 -7.35 -12.65 25.33
CA GLU A 353 -8.53 -13.32 24.81
C GLU A 353 -9.49 -13.65 25.96
N ILE A 354 -10.75 -13.25 25.79
CA ILE A 354 -11.83 -13.61 26.70
C ILE A 354 -12.84 -14.53 26.00
N THR A 355 -13.59 -15.28 26.78
CA THR A 355 -14.74 -16.05 26.28
C THR A 355 -15.99 -15.18 26.35
N VAL A 356 -16.67 -15.02 25.23
CA VAL A 356 -17.94 -14.30 25.12
C VAL A 356 -19.08 -15.29 24.95
N ALA A 357 -20.19 -15.06 25.64
CA ALA A 357 -21.34 -15.95 25.56
C ALA A 357 -21.91 -16.04 24.12
N PRO A 358 -22.27 -17.24 23.63
CA PRO A 358 -22.78 -17.43 22.27
C PRO A 358 -23.92 -16.48 21.87
N LYS A 359 -24.83 -16.22 22.82
CA LYS A 359 -25.96 -15.28 22.63
C LYS A 359 -25.50 -13.83 22.33
N ILE A 360 -24.32 -13.43 22.80
CA ILE A 360 -23.73 -12.12 22.50
C ILE A 360 -23.11 -12.15 21.11
N LEU A 361 -22.39 -13.21 20.76
CA LEU A 361 -21.78 -13.38 19.44
C LEU A 361 -22.83 -13.35 18.32
N GLU A 362 -23.99 -13.99 18.53
CA GLU A 362 -25.10 -14.01 17.57
C GLU A 362 -25.66 -12.61 17.26
N GLN A 363 -25.52 -11.64 18.17
CA GLN A 363 -25.96 -10.25 17.93
C GLN A 363 -25.15 -9.57 16.83
N TYR A 364 -23.92 -10.01 16.61
CA TYR A 364 -22.98 -9.41 15.64
C TYR A 364 -23.09 -10.00 14.24
N VAL A 365 -23.79 -11.14 14.08
CA VAL A 365 -24.00 -11.79 12.79
C VAL A 365 -24.70 -10.85 11.83
N GLY A 366 -24.13 -10.64 10.64
CA GLY A 366 -24.70 -9.78 9.63
C GLY A 366 -23.70 -9.33 8.57
N THR A 367 -24.17 -8.46 7.70
CA THR A 367 -23.38 -7.83 6.63
C THR A 367 -23.16 -6.36 6.96
N TYR A 368 -21.92 -5.90 6.84
CA TYR A 368 -21.49 -4.54 7.15
C TYR A 368 -20.78 -3.94 5.93
N GLU A 369 -21.20 -2.75 5.47
CA GLU A 369 -20.65 -2.12 4.28
C GLU A 369 -19.42 -1.28 4.62
N LEU A 370 -18.21 -1.79 4.29
CA LEU A 370 -16.94 -1.07 4.44
C LEU A 370 -16.78 0.06 3.42
N ALA A 371 -17.27 -0.17 2.19
CA ALA A 371 -17.31 0.79 1.10
C ALA A 371 -18.33 0.32 0.05
N PRO A 372 -18.78 1.17 -0.89
CA PRO A 372 -19.71 0.73 -1.94
C PRO A 372 -19.27 -0.56 -2.61
N LYS A 373 -20.12 -1.59 -2.55
CA LYS A 373 -19.88 -2.97 -3.06
C LYS A 373 -18.73 -3.73 -2.34
N MET A 374 -18.25 -3.28 -1.20
CA MET A 374 -17.27 -3.99 -0.38
C MET A 374 -17.86 -4.21 1.01
N ASN A 375 -18.25 -5.44 1.30
CA ASN A 375 -18.90 -5.84 2.53
C ASN A 375 -17.97 -6.68 3.41
N MET A 376 -18.13 -6.55 4.72
CA MET A 376 -17.64 -7.51 5.70
C MET A 376 -18.82 -8.32 6.21
N MET A 377 -18.78 -9.62 6.01
CA MET A 377 -19.74 -10.58 6.56
C MET A 377 -19.22 -11.09 7.90
N ILE A 378 -20.06 -11.07 8.92
CA ILE A 378 -19.78 -11.62 10.25
C ILE A 378 -20.70 -12.82 10.46
N THR A 379 -20.11 -13.97 10.74
CA THR A 379 -20.82 -15.23 11.01
C THR A 379 -20.34 -15.84 12.34
N VAL A 380 -21.07 -16.80 12.88
CA VAL A 380 -20.63 -17.64 14.01
C VAL A 380 -20.41 -19.06 13.48
N ASP A 381 -19.22 -19.61 13.72
CA ASP A 381 -18.89 -21.00 13.42
C ASP A 381 -18.19 -21.63 14.64
N GLY A 382 -18.73 -22.78 15.10
CA GLY A 382 -18.19 -23.46 16.28
C GLY A 382 -18.13 -22.62 17.56
N GLY A 383 -18.99 -21.59 17.70
CA GLY A 383 -18.99 -20.69 18.87
C GLY A 383 -17.99 -19.56 18.77
N GLN A 384 -17.38 -19.32 17.60
CA GLN A 384 -16.43 -18.24 17.34
C GLN A 384 -16.97 -17.31 16.25
N LEU A 385 -16.73 -15.99 16.36
CA LEU A 385 -16.98 -15.06 15.25
C LEU A 385 -15.98 -15.27 14.14
N ILE A 386 -16.48 -15.23 12.92
CA ILE A 386 -15.71 -15.30 11.68
C ILE A 386 -16.03 -14.06 10.88
N SER A 387 -15.02 -13.34 10.45
CA SER A 387 -15.15 -12.25 9.47
C SER A 387 -14.77 -12.71 8.07
N GLN A 388 -15.45 -12.18 7.07
CA GLN A 388 -15.11 -12.38 5.67
C GLN A 388 -15.37 -11.10 4.89
N VAL A 389 -14.33 -10.49 4.35
CA VAL A 389 -14.45 -9.34 3.44
C VAL A 389 -14.70 -9.84 2.02
N SER A 390 -15.52 -9.12 1.25
CA SER A 390 -15.82 -9.43 -0.15
C SER A 390 -14.55 -9.74 -0.94
N GLY A 391 -14.50 -10.93 -1.56
CA GLY A 391 -13.35 -11.41 -2.33
C GLY A 391 -12.18 -11.96 -1.50
N GLN A 392 -12.31 -12.06 -0.17
CA GLN A 392 -11.27 -12.57 0.72
C GLN A 392 -11.71 -13.86 1.43
N GLY A 393 -10.74 -14.54 2.03
CA GLY A 393 -10.98 -15.73 2.83
C GLY A 393 -11.60 -15.43 4.21
N LYS A 394 -12.15 -16.45 4.84
CA LYS A 394 -12.69 -16.41 6.21
C LYS A 394 -11.56 -16.24 7.23
N VAL A 395 -11.75 -15.35 8.20
CA VAL A 395 -10.78 -15.03 9.25
C VAL A 395 -11.44 -15.14 10.62
N PRO A 396 -10.96 -16.01 11.51
CA PRO A 396 -11.46 -16.12 12.89
C PRO A 396 -11.16 -14.84 13.68
N LEU A 397 -12.16 -14.41 14.48
CA LEU A 397 -12.08 -13.26 15.37
C LEU A 397 -12.06 -13.70 16.83
N PHE A 398 -11.12 -13.19 17.60
CA PHE A 398 -10.94 -13.47 19.03
C PHE A 398 -11.41 -12.27 19.84
N ALA A 399 -12.15 -12.52 20.90
CA ALA A 399 -12.72 -11.45 21.73
C ALA A 399 -11.67 -10.86 22.68
N GLU A 400 -11.52 -9.55 22.72
CA GLU A 400 -10.78 -8.78 23.72
C GLU A 400 -11.75 -8.19 24.76
N SER A 401 -12.96 -7.85 24.33
CA SER A 401 -14.09 -7.47 25.18
C SER A 401 -15.39 -8.07 24.62
N GLU A 402 -16.53 -7.76 25.25
CA GLU A 402 -17.83 -8.18 24.69
C GLU A 402 -18.11 -7.54 23.31
N THR A 403 -17.55 -6.36 23.02
CA THR A 403 -17.79 -5.60 21.78
C THR A 403 -16.60 -5.50 20.86
N THR A 404 -15.40 -5.84 21.34
CA THR A 404 -14.15 -5.67 20.60
C THR A 404 -13.51 -7.02 20.29
N PHE A 405 -13.19 -7.23 19.02
CA PHE A 405 -12.63 -8.49 18.51
C PHE A 405 -11.42 -8.22 17.63
N PHE A 406 -10.51 -9.18 17.57
CA PHE A 406 -9.32 -9.08 16.74
C PHE A 406 -9.00 -10.39 16.01
N PRO A 407 -8.49 -10.35 14.78
CA PRO A 407 -7.91 -11.51 14.09
C PRO A 407 -6.46 -11.72 14.55
N LYS A 408 -6.00 -12.98 14.63
CA LYS A 408 -4.58 -13.29 14.95
C LYS A 408 -3.66 -13.26 13.73
N VAL A 409 -4.24 -13.21 12.52
CA VAL A 409 -3.48 -13.32 11.24
C VAL A 409 -3.15 -11.96 10.61
N VAL A 410 -3.76 -10.89 11.09
CA VAL A 410 -3.54 -9.51 10.62
C VAL A 410 -3.72 -8.56 11.81
N ASP A 411 -2.94 -7.47 11.84
CA ASP A 411 -3.12 -6.44 12.87
C ASP A 411 -4.33 -5.56 12.51
N ALA A 412 -5.45 -5.93 13.08
CA ALA A 412 -6.72 -5.25 12.94
C ALA A 412 -7.54 -5.42 14.22
N GLU A 413 -8.51 -4.55 14.43
CA GLU A 413 -9.49 -4.63 15.50
C GLU A 413 -10.86 -4.29 14.93
N ILE A 414 -11.86 -4.99 15.41
CA ILE A 414 -13.26 -4.78 15.04
C ILE A 414 -14.04 -4.44 16.29
N GLU A 415 -14.58 -3.23 16.37
CA GLU A 415 -15.45 -2.78 17.44
C GLU A 415 -16.90 -2.71 16.96
N PHE A 416 -17.82 -3.41 17.63
CA PHE A 416 -19.25 -3.37 17.32
C PHE A 416 -19.95 -2.26 18.09
N GLY A 417 -20.60 -1.36 17.33
CA GLY A 417 -21.39 -0.26 17.89
C GLY A 417 -22.87 -0.59 17.99
N LYS A 418 -23.49 -0.17 19.10
CA LYS A 418 -24.91 -0.37 19.42
C LYS A 418 -25.64 0.98 19.44
N ASP A 419 -26.92 0.96 19.10
CA ASP A 419 -27.82 2.09 19.29
C ASP A 419 -28.31 2.21 20.76
N ASP A 420 -29.12 3.24 21.04
CA ASP A 420 -29.67 3.51 22.37
C ASP A 420 -30.59 2.38 22.88
N LYS A 421 -31.01 1.46 22.03
CA LYS A 421 -31.83 0.29 22.35
C LYS A 421 -31.00 -0.97 22.51
N GLY A 422 -29.68 -0.88 22.39
CA GLY A 422 -28.74 -1.98 22.50
C GLY A 422 -28.64 -2.86 21.26
N ALA A 423 -29.24 -2.48 20.12
CA ALA A 423 -29.10 -3.20 18.87
C ALA A 423 -27.81 -2.83 18.15
N VAL A 424 -27.10 -3.82 17.61
CA VAL A 424 -25.87 -3.62 16.83
C VAL A 424 -26.24 -2.99 15.48
N THR A 425 -25.71 -1.82 15.18
CA THR A 425 -26.04 -1.04 13.97
C THR A 425 -24.86 -0.77 13.06
N TYR A 426 -23.64 -0.90 13.56
CA TYR A 426 -22.41 -0.76 12.78
C TYR A 426 -21.26 -1.52 13.42
N LEU A 427 -20.18 -1.66 12.69
CA LEU A 427 -18.86 -1.95 13.25
C LEU A 427 -17.86 -0.85 12.84
N VAL A 428 -16.77 -0.73 13.58
CA VAL A 428 -15.60 0.05 13.21
C VAL A 428 -14.44 -0.93 13.02
N LEU A 429 -13.86 -0.93 11.83
CA LEU A 429 -12.65 -1.67 11.54
C LEU A 429 -11.44 -0.72 11.73
N HIS A 430 -10.63 -0.98 12.73
CA HIS A 430 -9.37 -0.30 13.00
C HIS A 430 -8.26 -1.10 12.32
N GLN A 431 -7.67 -0.56 11.25
CA GLN A 431 -6.62 -1.24 10.50
C GLN A 431 -5.68 -0.24 9.82
N GLY A 432 -4.37 -0.45 9.94
CA GLY A 432 -3.37 0.40 9.29
C GLY A 432 -3.44 1.87 9.73
N GLY A 433 -3.81 2.14 10.99
CA GLY A 433 -3.96 3.49 11.54
C GLY A 433 -5.21 4.26 11.05
N ARG A 434 -6.13 3.57 10.37
CA ARG A 434 -7.40 4.13 9.88
C ARG A 434 -8.59 3.46 10.56
N ASP A 435 -9.60 4.26 10.85
CA ASP A 435 -10.88 3.81 11.37
C ASP A 435 -11.90 3.82 10.24
N MET A 436 -12.44 2.65 9.92
CA MET A 436 -13.47 2.49 8.90
C MET A 436 -14.79 2.10 9.57
N LYS A 437 -15.72 3.06 9.65
CA LYS A 437 -17.06 2.79 10.18
C LYS A 437 -17.92 2.16 9.10
N ALA A 438 -18.38 0.94 9.34
CA ALA A 438 -19.20 0.13 8.44
C ALA A 438 -20.62 -0.03 9.00
N PRO A 439 -21.63 0.61 8.41
CA PRO A 439 -23.01 0.41 8.82
C PRO A 439 -23.46 -1.03 8.53
N ARG A 440 -24.30 -1.57 9.42
CA ARG A 440 -24.90 -2.89 9.22
C ARG A 440 -26.03 -2.77 8.21
N THR A 441 -25.89 -3.45 7.08
CA THR A 441 -26.86 -3.42 5.99
C THR A 441 -27.85 -4.58 6.04
N SER A 442 -27.49 -5.69 6.69
CA SER A 442 -28.34 -6.86 6.86
C SER A 442 -28.05 -7.59 8.18
N ASN A 443 -29.10 -8.08 8.83
CA ASN A 443 -29.01 -9.01 9.97
C ASN A 443 -28.80 -10.46 9.52
N LYS A 444 -28.81 -10.69 8.22
CA LYS A 444 -28.61 -12.01 7.59
C LYS A 444 -27.34 -11.97 6.77
N VAL A 445 -26.55 -13.00 6.87
CA VAL A 445 -25.51 -13.31 5.90
C VAL A 445 -26.18 -14.11 4.80
N THR A 446 -25.89 -13.82 3.54
CA THR A 446 -26.38 -14.63 2.41
C THR A 446 -25.66 -15.97 2.50
N GLU A 447 -26.30 -16.96 3.10
CA GLU A 447 -25.81 -18.33 3.05
C GLU A 447 -26.20 -18.90 1.69
N HIS A 448 -25.21 -19.27 0.90
CA HIS A 448 -25.43 -20.03 -0.31
C HIS A 448 -25.97 -21.41 0.06
N LYS A 449 -27.18 -21.71 -0.37
CA LYS A 449 -27.79 -23.03 -0.13
C LYS A 449 -27.25 -24.02 -1.16
N GLU A 450 -26.44 -24.96 -0.68
CA GLU A 450 -25.85 -25.98 -1.52
C GLU A 450 -26.93 -26.96 -2.01
N ILE A 451 -26.94 -27.24 -3.31
CA ILE A 451 -27.78 -28.24 -3.94
C ILE A 451 -26.92 -29.32 -4.61
N ALA A 452 -27.50 -30.53 -4.75
CA ALA A 452 -26.86 -31.58 -5.52
C ALA A 452 -27.15 -31.38 -7.02
N VAL A 453 -26.10 -31.38 -7.84
CA VAL A 453 -26.18 -31.30 -9.31
C VAL A 453 -25.59 -32.58 -9.89
N SER A 454 -26.28 -33.17 -10.91
CA SER A 454 -25.84 -34.41 -11.50
C SER A 454 -24.50 -34.28 -12.24
N SER A 455 -23.67 -35.34 -12.20
CA SER A 455 -22.37 -35.36 -12.89
C SER A 455 -22.48 -35.07 -14.39
N LYS A 456 -23.62 -35.41 -15.01
CA LYS A 456 -23.92 -35.14 -16.43
C LYS A 456 -24.04 -33.61 -16.67
N VAL A 457 -24.63 -32.88 -15.74
CA VAL A 457 -24.76 -31.42 -15.81
C VAL A 457 -23.40 -30.77 -15.52
N LEU A 458 -22.67 -31.24 -14.49
CA LEU A 458 -21.35 -30.73 -14.15
C LEU A 458 -20.35 -30.87 -15.31
N ALA A 459 -20.39 -32.00 -16.03
CA ALA A 459 -19.50 -32.24 -17.17
C ALA A 459 -19.66 -31.22 -18.31
N GLN A 460 -20.82 -30.56 -18.43
CA GLN A 460 -21.04 -29.52 -19.44
C GLN A 460 -20.19 -28.26 -19.20
N TYR A 461 -19.84 -27.98 -17.95
CA TYR A 461 -19.11 -26.79 -17.54
C TYR A 461 -17.59 -26.93 -17.60
N ALA A 462 -17.08 -28.17 -17.72
CA ALA A 462 -15.65 -28.41 -17.85
C ALA A 462 -15.10 -27.73 -19.11
N GLY A 463 -14.00 -26.99 -18.98
CA GLY A 463 -13.39 -26.25 -20.09
C GLY A 463 -12.50 -25.15 -19.61
N THR A 464 -11.91 -24.42 -20.55
CA THR A 464 -11.08 -23.25 -20.30
C THR A 464 -11.84 -21.99 -20.67
N TYR A 465 -11.83 -21.00 -19.77
CA TYR A 465 -12.53 -19.72 -19.91
C TYR A 465 -11.55 -18.58 -19.78
N GLU A 466 -11.52 -17.67 -20.76
CA GLU A 466 -10.57 -16.56 -20.77
C GLU A 466 -11.09 -15.38 -19.95
N LEU A 467 -10.56 -15.22 -18.72
CA LEU A 467 -10.89 -14.08 -17.87
C LEU A 467 -10.32 -12.76 -18.42
N ARG A 468 -9.14 -12.85 -19.03
CA ARG A 468 -8.45 -11.78 -19.77
C ARG A 468 -7.29 -12.39 -20.58
N PRO A 469 -6.75 -11.71 -21.59
CA PRO A 469 -5.64 -12.24 -22.38
C PRO A 469 -4.50 -12.78 -21.51
N GLY A 470 -4.17 -14.07 -21.68
CA GLY A 470 -3.12 -14.76 -20.91
C GLY A 470 -3.49 -15.15 -19.48
N PHE A 471 -4.75 -14.94 -19.05
CA PHE A 471 -5.22 -15.32 -17.72
C PHE A 471 -6.55 -16.09 -17.83
N ASP A 472 -6.47 -17.39 -17.72
CA ASP A 472 -7.58 -18.32 -17.91
C ASP A 472 -8.08 -18.88 -16.59
N MET A 473 -9.36 -19.24 -16.56
CA MET A 473 -9.94 -20.12 -15.54
C MET A 473 -10.23 -21.48 -16.15
N VAL A 474 -9.60 -22.50 -15.63
CA VAL A 474 -9.85 -23.90 -16.00
C VAL A 474 -10.85 -24.49 -15.04
N ILE A 475 -11.94 -25.04 -15.59
CA ILE A 475 -12.98 -25.76 -14.85
C ILE A 475 -12.84 -27.25 -15.15
N THR A 476 -12.69 -28.07 -14.12
CA THR A 476 -12.60 -29.53 -14.20
C THR A 476 -13.66 -30.18 -13.32
N VAL A 477 -13.96 -31.48 -13.58
CA VAL A 477 -14.79 -32.31 -12.71
C VAL A 477 -13.89 -33.35 -12.05
N GLU A 478 -13.75 -33.29 -10.74
CA GLU A 478 -12.94 -34.22 -9.96
C GLU A 478 -13.80 -34.82 -8.83
N GLY A 479 -13.88 -36.13 -8.75
CA GLY A 479 -14.68 -36.79 -7.70
C GLY A 479 -16.18 -36.44 -7.69
N GLY A 480 -16.75 -36.03 -8.83
CA GLY A 480 -18.15 -35.60 -8.92
C GLY A 480 -18.42 -34.15 -8.52
N GLN A 481 -17.39 -33.35 -8.36
CA GLN A 481 -17.45 -31.91 -7.99
C GLN A 481 -16.76 -31.05 -9.05
N LEU A 482 -17.27 -29.84 -9.30
CA LEU A 482 -16.56 -28.86 -10.11
C LEU A 482 -15.39 -28.28 -9.32
N ILE A 483 -14.27 -28.15 -10.00
CA ILE A 483 -13.05 -27.51 -9.49
C ILE A 483 -12.70 -26.36 -10.42
N SER A 484 -12.50 -25.17 -9.88
CA SER A 484 -11.96 -24.03 -10.62
C SER A 484 -10.48 -23.84 -10.31
N GLN A 485 -9.71 -23.46 -11.34
CA GLN A 485 -8.31 -23.10 -11.19
C GLN A 485 -7.98 -21.92 -12.11
N ALA A 486 -7.71 -20.75 -11.55
CA ALA A 486 -7.21 -19.63 -12.33
C ALA A 486 -5.70 -19.75 -12.57
N THR A 487 -5.20 -19.16 -13.65
CA THR A 487 -3.77 -19.17 -14.02
C THR A 487 -2.88 -18.76 -12.83
N GLY A 488 -1.93 -19.61 -12.46
CA GLY A 488 -1.02 -19.39 -11.33
C GLY A 488 -1.63 -19.53 -9.93
N GLN A 489 -2.90 -19.94 -9.81
CA GLN A 489 -3.59 -20.12 -8.53
C GLN A 489 -3.85 -21.59 -8.20
N GLY A 490 -4.16 -21.84 -6.93
CA GLY A 490 -4.55 -23.17 -6.46
C GLY A 490 -5.95 -23.58 -6.91
N LYS A 491 -6.23 -24.88 -6.87
CA LYS A 491 -7.56 -25.43 -7.14
C LYS A 491 -8.55 -25.06 -6.04
N LEU A 492 -9.75 -24.64 -6.43
CA LEU A 492 -10.87 -24.32 -5.54
C LEU A 492 -12.09 -25.17 -5.88
N PRO A 493 -12.61 -25.97 -4.93
CA PRO A 493 -13.88 -26.67 -5.09
C PRO A 493 -15.05 -25.69 -5.21
N LEU A 494 -15.94 -25.94 -6.18
CA LEU A 494 -17.15 -25.17 -6.42
C LEU A 494 -18.38 -25.95 -5.98
N PHE A 495 -19.24 -25.30 -5.20
CA PHE A 495 -20.49 -25.84 -4.67
C PHE A 495 -21.66 -25.22 -5.42
N ALA A 496 -22.65 -26.05 -5.82
CA ALA A 496 -23.76 -25.55 -6.60
C ALA A 496 -24.80 -24.84 -5.71
N GLU A 497 -25.22 -23.67 -6.10
CA GLU A 497 -26.39 -22.97 -5.57
C GLU A 497 -27.61 -23.15 -6.47
N SER A 498 -27.37 -23.31 -7.78
CA SER A 498 -28.35 -23.70 -8.80
C SER A 498 -27.68 -24.62 -9.83
N GLU A 499 -28.41 -25.03 -10.87
CA GLU A 499 -27.80 -25.78 -11.97
C GLU A 499 -26.70 -25.01 -12.70
N THR A 500 -26.76 -23.65 -12.72
CA THR A 500 -25.82 -22.81 -13.46
C THR A 500 -24.94 -21.94 -12.57
N LYS A 501 -25.28 -21.77 -11.27
CA LYS A 501 -24.56 -20.93 -10.33
C LYS A 501 -23.82 -21.77 -9.30
N PHE A 502 -22.57 -21.41 -9.10
CA PHE A 502 -21.65 -22.12 -8.22
C PHE A 502 -20.83 -21.12 -7.39
N PHE A 503 -20.44 -21.52 -6.19
CA PHE A 503 -19.64 -20.70 -5.29
C PHE A 503 -18.53 -21.54 -4.60
N PRO A 504 -17.34 -20.99 -4.39
CA PRO A 504 -16.32 -21.59 -3.54
C PRO A 504 -16.57 -21.24 -2.07
N LYS A 505 -16.41 -22.19 -1.13
CA LYS A 505 -16.58 -21.93 0.31
C LYS A 505 -15.44 -21.13 0.95
N LEU A 506 -14.27 -21.07 0.28
CA LEU A 506 -13.05 -20.45 0.83
C LEU A 506 -12.94 -18.94 0.55
N ILE A 507 -13.61 -18.46 -0.48
CA ILE A 507 -13.59 -17.04 -0.88
C ILE A 507 -15.01 -16.60 -1.22
N ASP A 508 -15.28 -15.30 -1.08
CA ASP A 508 -16.55 -14.70 -1.52
C ASP A 508 -16.49 -14.44 -3.03
N ALA A 509 -17.00 -15.40 -3.79
CA ALA A 509 -17.11 -15.33 -5.24
C ALA A 509 -18.29 -16.19 -5.72
N GLU A 510 -18.89 -15.82 -6.82
CA GLU A 510 -19.92 -16.58 -7.52
C GLU A 510 -19.50 -16.78 -8.98
N ILE A 511 -19.74 -17.97 -9.50
CA ILE A 511 -19.51 -18.34 -10.90
C ILE A 511 -20.84 -18.73 -11.51
N GLU A 512 -21.28 -18.01 -12.54
CA GLU A 512 -22.47 -18.33 -13.31
C GLU A 512 -22.10 -18.78 -14.72
N PHE A 513 -22.58 -19.97 -15.13
CA PHE A 513 -22.39 -20.48 -16.49
C PHE A 513 -23.56 -20.05 -17.38
N VAL A 514 -23.23 -19.39 -18.48
CA VAL A 514 -24.18 -18.90 -19.47
C VAL A 514 -24.27 -19.90 -20.64
N LYS A 515 -25.49 -20.26 -20.99
CA LYS A 515 -25.80 -21.19 -22.12
C LYS A 515 -26.46 -20.40 -23.26
N ASP A 516 -26.22 -20.87 -24.48
CA ASP A 516 -26.94 -20.38 -25.68
C ASP A 516 -28.31 -21.04 -25.83
N ASP A 517 -29.04 -20.68 -26.87
CA ASP A 517 -30.38 -21.21 -27.20
C ASP A 517 -30.39 -22.73 -27.49
N LYS A 518 -29.19 -23.33 -27.72
CA LYS A 518 -28.98 -24.76 -27.93
C LYS A 518 -28.50 -25.50 -26.68
N SER A 519 -28.53 -24.80 -25.53
CA SER A 519 -28.06 -25.30 -24.22
C SER A 519 -26.54 -25.58 -24.16
N ALA A 520 -25.74 -25.05 -25.09
CA ALA A 520 -24.28 -25.12 -25.03
C ALA A 520 -23.72 -24.02 -24.13
N VAL A 521 -22.76 -24.36 -23.27
CA VAL A 521 -22.10 -23.41 -22.39
C VAL A 521 -21.14 -22.55 -23.22
N THR A 522 -21.39 -21.25 -23.28
CA THR A 522 -20.63 -20.27 -24.08
C THR A 522 -19.71 -19.39 -23.25
N ASN A 523 -20.11 -19.07 -22.03
CA ASN A 523 -19.38 -18.18 -21.16
C ASN A 523 -19.45 -18.63 -19.70
N LEU A 524 -18.49 -18.15 -18.92
CA LEU A 524 -18.52 -18.10 -17.47
C LEU A 524 -18.58 -16.62 -17.06
N VAL A 525 -19.43 -16.28 -16.10
CA VAL A 525 -19.42 -14.95 -15.45
C VAL A 525 -18.91 -15.14 -14.04
N LEU A 526 -17.79 -14.50 -13.71
CA LEU A 526 -17.21 -14.47 -12.37
C LEU A 526 -17.63 -13.17 -11.67
N HIS A 527 -18.33 -13.30 -10.56
CA HIS A 527 -18.61 -12.22 -9.63
C HIS A 527 -17.67 -12.35 -8.42
N GLN A 528 -16.81 -11.37 -8.19
CA GLN A 528 -15.90 -11.37 -7.05
C GLN A 528 -15.67 -9.95 -6.54
N GLY A 529 -16.13 -9.64 -5.34
CA GLY A 529 -16.09 -8.31 -4.79
C GLY A 529 -16.80 -7.30 -5.69
N ARG A 530 -16.05 -6.33 -6.25
CA ARG A 530 -16.59 -5.31 -7.18
C ARG A 530 -16.52 -5.73 -8.65
N MET A 531 -15.89 -6.85 -8.94
CA MET A 531 -15.63 -7.27 -10.32
C MET A 531 -16.71 -8.21 -10.81
N GLU A 532 -17.16 -7.95 -12.04
CA GLU A 532 -17.91 -8.87 -12.86
C GLU A 532 -17.11 -9.10 -14.15
N ILE A 533 -16.69 -10.33 -14.36
CA ILE A 533 -15.87 -10.71 -15.52
C ILE A 533 -16.62 -11.75 -16.33
N LYS A 534 -16.97 -11.41 -17.56
CA LYS A 534 -17.53 -12.33 -18.53
C LYS A 534 -16.40 -12.99 -19.32
N ALA A 535 -16.20 -14.27 -19.09
CA ALA A 535 -15.13 -15.08 -19.68
C ALA A 535 -15.68 -16.01 -20.77
N PRO A 536 -15.34 -15.80 -22.04
CA PRO A 536 -15.74 -16.70 -23.10
C PRO A 536 -15.03 -18.05 -22.95
N ARG A 537 -15.73 -19.12 -23.32
CA ARG A 537 -15.17 -20.48 -23.38
C ARG A 537 -14.26 -20.60 -24.60
N LYS A 538 -13.04 -21.12 -24.40
CA LYS A 538 -12.07 -21.43 -25.46
C LYS A 538 -12.33 -22.74 -26.14
#